data_9dba6acb1c90b222a9e8e05f0527e0e6
#
_entry.id   9dba6acb1c90b222a9e8e05f0527e0e6
#
_cell.length_a   1.000
_cell.length_b   1.000
_cell.length_c   1.000
_cell.angle_alpha   90.00
_cell.angle_beta   90.00
_cell.angle_gamma   90.00
#
_symmetry.space_group_name_H-M   'P 1'
#
loop_
_entity.id
_entity.type
_entity.pdbx_description
1 polymer ?
#
loop_
_entity_poly.entity_id
_entity_poly.type
_entity_poly.pdbx_seq_one_letter_code
_entity_poly.pdbx_strand_id
1 'polypeptide(L)'
;MFENMNEQQAREEILKQVAAYCDKYHNTKKEFKEGDRIPYASRVYDSEEMVNLVDSSLEFWLTAGRYTDEFEREFSKYLGVRFCSLVNSGSSANLIAFMALTSPLLRERQVKRGDEVITGAAGFPTTVTPVIQYGAVPVFVDVTIPQYNIDVTKLEEALSDKTKAVMIAHTLGNPFDLESVKAFCDRHNLWLVEDNCDALGSVYEIDGGKKLTGTIGDIGTSSFYPPHHMTMGEGGAVYTNNPLLHRIVRSFRDWGRDCICPPGCDNFCGHRFDKQYGQLPLGYDHKYVYSHFGYNLKATDMQAAVGCAQLKKFPSFVEKRRHNFAYLKELLSDCADKLILPEAAAHSNPSWFGFLMTCREGVDRTKVVNYIESHGVQTRMLFSGNLIKHPCFDDIRGTEAYRVVGGLEQTDRIMTSTFWVGVYPGMTDEKIEYMAKVIHEALEG
;
A
#
# COMPACT_ATOMS: atom_id res chain seq x y z
N MET A 1 -15.11 41.78 4.80
CA MET A 1 -14.31 41.13 3.72
C MET A 1 -15.22 40.65 2.57
N PHE A 2 -16.41 40.06 2.82
CA PHE A 2 -17.26 39.43 1.80
C PHE A 2 -18.52 40.21 1.41
N GLU A 3 -18.70 41.47 1.88
CA GLU A 3 -19.96 42.25 1.76
C GLU A 3 -20.46 42.44 0.31
N ASN A 4 -19.57 42.44 -0.67
CA ASN A 4 -19.92 42.66 -2.08
C ASN A 4 -19.58 41.45 -2.97
N MET A 5 -19.37 40.27 -2.37
CA MET A 5 -19.01 39.06 -3.09
C MET A 5 -20.16 38.05 -3.06
N ASN A 6 -20.36 37.33 -4.15
CA ASN A 6 -21.14 36.11 -4.10
C ASN A 6 -20.32 34.98 -3.48
N GLU A 7 -20.97 33.86 -3.18
CA GLU A 7 -20.31 32.70 -2.53
C GLU A 7 -19.07 32.21 -3.29
N GLN A 8 -19.14 32.10 -4.61
CA GLN A 8 -18.01 31.66 -5.44
C GLN A 8 -16.83 32.64 -5.36
N GLN A 9 -17.06 33.93 -5.42
CA GLN A 9 -16.02 34.95 -5.28
C GLN A 9 -15.37 34.94 -3.88
N ALA A 10 -16.19 34.78 -2.84
CA ALA A 10 -15.70 34.66 -1.47
C ALA A 10 -14.85 33.41 -1.27
N ARG A 11 -15.27 32.29 -1.85
CA ARG A 11 -14.51 31.01 -1.86
C ARG A 11 -13.16 31.18 -2.55
N GLU A 12 -13.12 31.74 -3.75
CA GLU A 12 -11.88 31.99 -4.49
C GLU A 12 -10.90 32.87 -3.71
N GLU A 13 -11.39 33.91 -3.01
CA GLU A 13 -10.56 34.79 -2.18
C GLU A 13 -9.95 34.03 -0.98
N ILE A 14 -10.73 33.18 -0.30
CA ILE A 14 -10.22 32.31 0.78
C ILE A 14 -9.11 31.40 0.26
N LEU A 15 -9.35 30.71 -0.86
CA LEU A 15 -8.40 29.77 -1.43
C LEU A 15 -7.10 30.45 -1.87
N LYS A 16 -7.19 31.67 -2.42
CA LYS A 16 -6.03 32.48 -2.76
C LYS A 16 -5.19 32.84 -1.53
N GLN A 17 -5.84 33.18 -0.41
CA GLN A 17 -5.12 33.45 0.85
C GLN A 17 -4.46 32.19 1.41
N VAL A 18 -5.11 31.03 1.31
CA VAL A 18 -4.53 29.73 1.70
C VAL A 18 -3.27 29.43 0.88
N ALA A 19 -3.32 29.61 -0.44
CA ALA A 19 -2.16 29.43 -1.32
C ALA A 19 -1.01 30.37 -0.90
N ALA A 20 -1.30 31.67 -0.74
CA ALA A 20 -0.29 32.64 -0.32
C ALA A 20 0.32 32.35 1.06
N TYR A 21 -0.48 31.84 2.00
CA TYR A 21 0.01 31.38 3.31
C TYR A 21 0.99 30.20 3.15
N CYS A 22 0.60 29.20 2.36
CA CYS A 22 1.44 28.03 2.13
C CYS A 22 2.76 28.40 1.45
N ASP A 23 2.71 29.20 0.41
CA ASP A 23 3.91 29.64 -0.32
C ASP A 23 4.87 30.40 0.57
N LYS A 24 4.37 31.20 1.49
CA LYS A 24 5.19 31.98 2.41
C LYS A 24 5.80 31.16 3.54
N TYR A 25 5.06 30.19 4.11
CA TYR A 25 5.46 29.55 5.37
C TYR A 25 5.80 28.06 5.24
N HIS A 26 5.35 27.37 4.18
CA HIS A 26 5.56 25.94 3.98
C HIS A 26 6.53 25.62 2.85
N ASN A 27 6.54 26.43 1.77
CA ASN A 27 7.42 26.21 0.62
C ASN A 27 8.83 26.83 0.80
N THR A 28 9.23 27.12 2.03
CA THR A 28 10.58 27.62 2.33
C THR A 28 11.59 26.47 2.21
N LYS A 29 12.47 26.56 1.20
CA LYS A 29 13.62 25.64 1.09
C LYS A 29 14.58 25.92 2.24
N LYS A 30 14.67 24.98 3.18
CA LYS A 30 15.72 24.99 4.19
C LYS A 30 16.96 24.34 3.58
N GLU A 31 18.07 25.06 3.57
CA GLU A 31 19.36 24.53 3.14
C GLU A 31 19.80 23.41 4.10
N PHE A 32 20.21 22.28 3.54
CA PHE A 32 20.71 21.13 4.31
C PHE A 32 22.12 21.43 4.82
N LYS A 33 22.39 21.05 6.07
CA LYS A 33 23.72 21.06 6.66
C LYS A 33 24.07 19.69 7.19
N GLU A 34 25.32 19.28 7.09
CA GLU A 34 25.79 18.03 7.68
C GLU A 34 25.43 17.97 9.17
N GLY A 35 24.86 16.85 9.61
CA GLY A 35 24.30 16.65 10.95
C GLY A 35 22.83 17.03 11.10
N ASP A 36 22.21 17.67 10.11
CA ASP A 36 20.76 17.84 10.10
C ASP A 36 20.07 16.46 9.96
N ARG A 37 18.92 16.32 10.60
CA ARG A 37 18.17 15.07 10.55
C ARG A 37 17.67 14.75 9.14
N ILE A 38 17.98 13.55 8.65
CA ILE A 38 17.47 12.96 7.41
C ILE A 38 16.42 11.89 7.78
N PRO A 39 15.11 12.16 7.67
CA PRO A 39 14.08 11.19 7.95
C PRO A 39 14.02 10.12 6.87
N TYR A 40 13.60 8.90 7.23
CA TYR A 40 13.38 7.81 6.25
C TYR A 40 12.27 8.12 5.24
N ALA A 41 11.33 8.98 5.61
CA ALA A 41 10.25 9.46 4.76
C ALA A 41 9.77 10.82 5.25
N SER A 42 9.23 11.63 4.34
CA SER A 42 8.59 12.90 4.65
C SER A 42 7.58 13.26 3.57
N ARG A 43 6.64 14.13 3.93
CA ARG A 43 5.62 14.65 3.02
C ARG A 43 6.27 15.58 2.00
N VAL A 44 5.86 15.44 0.75
CA VAL A 44 6.18 16.38 -0.32
C VAL A 44 4.86 16.97 -0.82
N TYR A 45 4.66 18.25 -0.62
CA TYR A 45 3.43 18.97 -0.96
C TYR A 45 3.72 20.44 -1.22
N ASP A 46 2.78 21.14 -1.82
CA ASP A 46 2.78 22.59 -2.01
C ASP A 46 1.42 23.21 -1.66
N SER A 47 1.09 24.34 -2.22
CA SER A 47 -0.18 25.02 -1.94
C SER A 47 -1.40 24.28 -2.48
N GLU A 48 -1.29 23.41 -3.49
CA GLU A 48 -2.45 22.73 -4.08
C GLU A 48 -3.13 21.78 -3.09
N GLU A 49 -2.37 21.01 -2.30
CA GLU A 49 -2.95 20.12 -1.29
C GLU A 49 -3.72 20.90 -0.23
N MET A 50 -3.16 22.02 0.23
CA MET A 50 -3.82 22.87 1.23
C MET A 50 -5.05 23.56 0.65
N VAL A 51 -4.98 24.04 -0.58
CA VAL A 51 -6.11 24.65 -1.29
C VAL A 51 -7.24 23.65 -1.45
N ASN A 52 -6.97 22.45 -1.95
CA ASN A 52 -7.99 21.41 -2.12
C ASN A 52 -8.61 20.98 -0.78
N LEU A 53 -7.79 20.85 0.28
CA LEU A 53 -8.28 20.50 1.61
C LEU A 53 -9.28 21.55 2.14
N VAL A 54 -8.92 22.84 2.04
CA VAL A 54 -9.80 23.93 2.48
C VAL A 54 -11.02 24.03 1.58
N ASP A 55 -10.88 23.86 0.27
CA ASP A 55 -11.97 23.87 -0.69
C ASP A 55 -13.03 22.79 -0.37
N SER A 56 -12.60 21.57 -0.07
CA SER A 56 -13.50 20.51 0.41
C SER A 56 -14.17 20.88 1.74
N SER A 57 -13.44 21.51 2.65
CA SER A 57 -13.96 21.90 3.97
C SER A 57 -15.04 22.97 3.89
N LEU A 58 -14.98 23.87 2.92
CA LEU A 58 -15.97 24.94 2.72
C LEU A 58 -17.37 24.43 2.31
N GLU A 59 -17.44 23.22 1.75
CA GLU A 59 -18.73 22.56 1.44
C GLU A 59 -19.37 21.91 2.66
N PHE A 60 -18.58 21.64 3.70
CA PHE A 60 -18.99 20.93 4.92
C PHE A 60 -19.62 19.55 4.64
N TRP A 61 -19.34 18.96 3.46
CA TRP A 61 -19.68 17.57 3.15
C TRP A 61 -18.55 16.67 3.60
N LEU A 62 -18.64 16.13 4.82
CA LEU A 62 -17.52 15.52 5.54
C LEU A 62 -17.35 14.02 5.27
N THR A 63 -18.25 13.37 4.54
CA THR A 63 -18.12 11.97 4.09
C THR A 63 -17.66 11.94 2.63
N ALA A 64 -17.60 10.75 2.02
CA ALA A 64 -17.27 10.63 0.60
C ALA A 64 -18.15 11.51 -0.27
N GLY A 65 -17.57 12.32 -1.14
CA GLY A 65 -18.22 13.32 -1.97
C GLY A 65 -17.51 13.50 -3.32
N ARG A 66 -17.52 14.73 -3.87
CA ARG A 66 -17.01 15.00 -5.22
C ARG A 66 -15.52 14.73 -5.41
N TYR A 67 -14.69 15.00 -4.39
CA TYR A 67 -13.27 14.69 -4.45
C TYR A 67 -13.00 13.20 -4.37
N THR A 68 -13.83 12.45 -3.64
CA THR A 68 -13.76 10.97 -3.65
C THR A 68 -14.05 10.43 -5.05
N ASP A 69 -15.10 10.91 -5.70
CA ASP A 69 -15.46 10.50 -7.06
C ASP A 69 -14.38 10.90 -8.09
N GLU A 70 -13.81 12.10 -7.97
CA GLU A 70 -12.69 12.57 -8.78
C GLU A 70 -11.46 11.68 -8.59
N PHE A 71 -11.08 11.43 -7.34
CA PHE A 71 -9.91 10.60 -7.03
C PHE A 71 -10.08 9.16 -7.53
N GLU A 72 -11.21 8.49 -7.24
CA GLU A 72 -11.47 7.13 -7.70
C GLU A 72 -11.39 7.03 -9.23
N ARG A 73 -11.92 8.01 -9.95
CA ARG A 73 -11.87 8.08 -11.41
C ARG A 73 -10.44 8.30 -11.95
N GLU A 74 -9.75 9.33 -11.47
CA GLU A 74 -8.41 9.68 -11.98
C GLU A 74 -7.36 8.64 -11.57
N PHE A 75 -7.48 8.07 -10.37
CA PHE A 75 -6.58 7.00 -9.92
C PHE A 75 -6.79 5.69 -10.71
N SER A 76 -8.04 5.33 -11.00
CA SER A 76 -8.34 4.20 -11.91
C SER A 76 -7.74 4.40 -13.29
N LYS A 77 -7.84 5.62 -13.82
CA LYS A 77 -7.26 6.00 -15.11
C LYS A 77 -5.72 5.91 -15.09
N TYR A 78 -5.10 6.43 -14.02
CA TYR A 78 -3.64 6.34 -13.84
C TYR A 78 -3.17 4.88 -13.82
N LEU A 79 -3.86 4.01 -13.08
CA LEU A 79 -3.53 2.59 -12.98
C LEU A 79 -3.89 1.78 -14.24
N GLY A 80 -4.75 2.29 -15.10
CA GLY A 80 -5.27 1.53 -16.25
C GLY A 80 -6.26 0.43 -15.86
N VAL A 81 -6.96 0.57 -14.72
CA VAL A 81 -7.97 -0.37 -14.23
C VAL A 81 -9.37 0.20 -14.37
N ARG A 82 -10.38 -0.69 -14.34
CA ARG A 82 -11.78 -0.28 -14.52
C ARG A 82 -12.41 0.32 -13.26
N PHE A 83 -12.00 -0.14 -12.08
CA PHE A 83 -12.65 0.18 -10.82
C PHE A 83 -11.65 0.47 -9.72
N CYS A 84 -11.92 1.51 -8.94
CA CYS A 84 -11.25 1.85 -7.71
C CYS A 84 -12.28 2.14 -6.62
N SER A 85 -11.96 1.84 -5.38
CA SER A 85 -12.72 2.21 -4.19
C SER A 85 -11.76 2.79 -3.16
N LEU A 86 -11.93 4.07 -2.85
CA LEU A 86 -11.15 4.76 -1.82
C LEU A 86 -11.60 4.30 -0.43
N VAL A 87 -10.64 4.07 0.45
CA VAL A 87 -10.82 3.67 1.85
C VAL A 87 -9.95 4.52 2.77
N ASN A 88 -10.19 4.42 4.08
CA ASN A 88 -9.55 5.29 5.08
C ASN A 88 -8.10 4.92 5.43
N SER A 89 -7.57 3.79 4.97
CA SER A 89 -6.16 3.40 5.14
C SER A 89 -5.77 2.23 4.23
N GLY A 90 -4.46 2.01 4.03
CA GLY A 90 -3.95 0.81 3.36
C GLY A 90 -4.28 -0.48 4.09
N SER A 91 -4.29 -0.45 5.42
CA SER A 91 -4.70 -1.60 6.24
C SER A 91 -6.17 -1.97 6.00
N SER A 92 -7.04 -0.97 5.88
CA SER A 92 -8.44 -1.18 5.49
C SER A 92 -8.58 -1.68 4.06
N ALA A 93 -7.70 -1.24 3.15
CA ALA A 93 -7.66 -1.75 1.79
C ALA A 93 -7.33 -3.26 1.78
N ASN A 94 -6.29 -3.67 2.49
CA ASN A 94 -5.94 -5.09 2.65
C ASN A 94 -7.07 -5.90 3.30
N LEU A 95 -7.69 -5.35 4.34
CA LEU A 95 -8.81 -5.98 5.02
C LEU A 95 -9.96 -6.29 4.05
N ILE A 96 -10.46 -5.30 3.33
CA ILE A 96 -11.61 -5.53 2.44
C ILE A 96 -11.23 -6.22 1.13
N ALA A 97 -9.98 -6.15 0.68
CA ALA A 97 -9.50 -6.95 -0.44
C ALA A 97 -9.58 -8.44 -0.10
N PHE A 98 -9.08 -8.84 1.07
CA PHE A 98 -9.21 -10.21 1.55
C PHE A 98 -10.68 -10.58 1.85
N MET A 99 -11.42 -9.72 2.56
CA MET A 99 -12.83 -10.00 2.90
C MET A 99 -13.70 -10.12 1.64
N ALA A 100 -13.37 -9.46 0.55
CA ALA A 100 -14.09 -9.63 -0.71
C ALA A 100 -14.00 -11.07 -1.23
N LEU A 101 -12.90 -11.77 -1.00
CA LEU A 101 -12.73 -13.16 -1.39
C LEU A 101 -13.61 -14.13 -0.56
N THR A 102 -14.09 -13.68 0.60
CA THR A 102 -14.97 -14.48 1.48
C THR A 102 -16.46 -14.39 1.13
N SER A 103 -16.81 -13.59 0.11
CA SER A 103 -18.19 -13.35 -0.28
C SER A 103 -18.85 -14.62 -0.85
N PRO A 104 -20.06 -14.99 -0.38
CA PRO A 104 -20.83 -16.09 -0.98
C PRO A 104 -21.16 -15.89 -2.47
N LEU A 105 -21.12 -14.65 -2.97
CA LEU A 105 -21.33 -14.33 -4.38
C LEU A 105 -20.26 -14.94 -5.29
N LEU A 106 -19.10 -15.29 -4.74
CA LEU A 106 -18.00 -15.96 -5.47
C LEU A 106 -18.18 -17.47 -5.62
N ARG A 107 -19.25 -18.06 -5.00
CA ARG A 107 -19.63 -19.46 -5.12
C ARG A 107 -18.47 -20.41 -4.79
N GLU A 108 -18.01 -21.21 -5.75
CA GLU A 108 -16.93 -22.22 -5.56
C GLU A 108 -15.55 -21.59 -5.29
N ARG A 109 -15.34 -20.36 -5.74
CA ARG A 109 -14.11 -19.59 -5.47
C ARG A 109 -14.14 -18.82 -4.15
N GLN A 110 -15.21 -18.94 -3.37
CA GLN A 110 -15.30 -18.32 -2.04
C GLN A 110 -14.20 -18.87 -1.11
N VAL A 111 -13.47 -17.97 -0.44
CA VAL A 111 -12.57 -18.32 0.67
C VAL A 111 -13.39 -18.54 1.93
N LYS A 112 -13.24 -19.68 2.59
CA LYS A 112 -13.93 -20.07 3.81
C LYS A 112 -12.97 -20.16 4.99
N ARG A 113 -13.50 -20.25 6.20
CA ARG A 113 -12.71 -20.54 7.39
C ARG A 113 -11.99 -21.87 7.23
N GLY A 114 -10.70 -21.90 7.56
CA GLY A 114 -9.84 -23.08 7.38
C GLY A 114 -9.26 -23.24 5.96
N ASP A 115 -9.68 -22.41 4.98
CA ASP A 115 -8.99 -22.35 3.69
C ASP A 115 -7.64 -21.65 3.83
N GLU A 116 -6.70 -21.98 2.96
CA GLU A 116 -5.34 -21.51 3.00
C GLU A 116 -5.08 -20.33 2.05
N VAL A 117 -4.24 -19.40 2.53
CA VAL A 117 -3.75 -18.23 1.77
C VAL A 117 -2.23 -18.18 1.84
N ILE A 118 -1.57 -18.34 0.68
CA ILE A 118 -0.11 -18.28 0.59
C ILE A 118 0.35 -16.82 0.73
N THR A 119 1.39 -16.60 1.57
CA THR A 119 1.98 -15.28 1.84
C THR A 119 3.45 -15.37 2.20
N GLY A 120 4.18 -14.24 2.17
CA GLY A 120 5.57 -14.16 2.62
C GLY A 120 5.68 -13.98 4.14
N ALA A 121 6.64 -14.66 4.78
CA ALA A 121 6.86 -14.52 6.22
C ALA A 121 7.53 -13.19 6.61
N ALA A 122 8.34 -12.60 5.73
CA ALA A 122 8.90 -11.25 5.87
C ALA A 122 7.90 -10.20 5.34
N GLY A 123 6.69 -10.17 5.91
CA GLY A 123 5.59 -9.34 5.45
C GLY A 123 5.20 -8.24 6.43
N PHE A 124 4.39 -7.29 5.93
CA PHE A 124 3.74 -6.32 6.80
C PHE A 124 2.53 -6.97 7.50
N PRO A 125 2.30 -6.71 8.80
CA PRO A 125 1.25 -7.41 9.54
C PRO A 125 -0.13 -7.37 8.88
N THR A 126 -0.54 -6.23 8.31
CA THR A 126 -1.89 -6.07 7.75
C THR A 126 -2.11 -6.76 6.41
N THR A 127 -1.05 -7.27 5.76
CA THR A 127 -1.18 -8.21 4.63
C THR A 127 -1.70 -9.57 5.10
N VAL A 128 -1.40 -9.96 6.35
CA VAL A 128 -1.71 -11.29 6.92
C VAL A 128 -2.86 -11.25 7.94
N THR A 129 -2.96 -10.18 8.72
CA THR A 129 -3.93 -10.05 9.82
C THR A 129 -5.37 -10.40 9.40
N PRO A 130 -5.91 -9.94 8.26
CA PRO A 130 -7.28 -10.28 7.86
C PRO A 130 -7.51 -11.78 7.68
N VAL A 131 -6.50 -12.50 7.19
CA VAL A 131 -6.55 -13.97 6.99
C VAL A 131 -6.76 -14.67 8.32
N ILE A 132 -5.92 -14.35 9.33
CA ILE A 132 -5.99 -14.93 10.67
C ILE A 132 -7.30 -14.55 11.38
N GLN A 133 -7.67 -13.26 11.35
CA GLN A 133 -8.88 -12.77 12.01
C GLN A 133 -10.17 -13.38 11.46
N TYR A 134 -10.20 -13.65 10.16
CA TYR A 134 -11.33 -14.35 9.54
C TYR A 134 -11.37 -15.83 9.94
N GLY A 135 -10.23 -16.42 10.29
CA GLY A 135 -10.09 -17.84 10.55
C GLY A 135 -9.73 -18.68 9.32
N ALA A 136 -9.18 -18.06 8.29
CA ALA A 136 -8.41 -18.72 7.25
C ALA A 136 -6.97 -18.91 7.72
N VAL A 137 -6.20 -19.75 7.02
CA VAL A 137 -4.87 -20.22 7.43
C VAL A 137 -3.82 -19.57 6.54
N PRO A 138 -3.00 -18.63 7.02
CA PRO A 138 -1.86 -18.16 6.24
C PRO A 138 -0.80 -19.25 6.12
N VAL A 139 -0.31 -19.44 4.89
CA VAL A 139 0.78 -20.36 4.54
C VAL A 139 2.02 -19.53 4.26
N PHE A 140 2.94 -19.54 5.19
CA PHE A 140 4.15 -18.74 5.11
C PHE A 140 5.23 -19.41 4.30
N VAL A 141 5.73 -18.68 3.31
CA VAL A 141 6.85 -19.05 2.46
C VAL A 141 8.02 -18.12 2.74
N ASP A 142 9.26 -18.64 2.70
CA ASP A 142 10.46 -17.84 2.83
C ASP A 142 10.63 -16.87 1.66
N VAL A 143 11.56 -15.96 1.80
CA VAL A 143 11.87 -14.93 0.80
C VAL A 143 13.29 -15.10 0.27
N THR A 144 13.61 -14.39 -0.82
CA THR A 144 14.97 -14.38 -1.38
C THR A 144 15.68 -13.07 -1.03
N ILE A 145 17.01 -13.11 -0.88
CA ILE A 145 17.89 -11.94 -0.82
C ILE A 145 18.74 -11.97 -2.08
N PRO A 146 18.89 -10.88 -2.84
CA PRO A 146 18.68 -9.48 -2.48
C PRO A 146 17.36 -8.84 -2.95
N GLN A 147 16.37 -9.60 -3.43
CA GLN A 147 15.08 -9.06 -3.88
C GLN A 147 14.08 -8.87 -2.74
N TYR A 148 14.22 -9.63 -1.65
CA TYR A 148 13.39 -9.59 -0.43
C TYR A 148 11.91 -9.92 -0.68
N ASN A 149 11.60 -10.62 -1.75
CA ASN A 149 10.28 -11.09 -2.12
C ASN A 149 10.14 -12.61 -1.95
N ILE A 150 8.93 -13.11 -1.99
CA ILE A 150 8.59 -14.53 -1.82
C ILE A 150 9.45 -15.42 -2.73
N ASP A 151 9.93 -16.53 -2.21
CA ASP A 151 10.63 -17.56 -2.99
C ASP A 151 9.63 -18.36 -3.83
N VAL A 152 9.52 -17.98 -5.10
CA VAL A 152 8.58 -18.61 -6.06
C VAL A 152 8.86 -20.08 -6.30
N THR A 153 10.06 -20.58 -6.03
CA THR A 153 10.40 -22.00 -6.17
C THR A 153 9.70 -22.88 -5.14
N LYS A 154 9.15 -22.28 -4.08
CA LYS A 154 8.43 -22.95 -3.00
C LYS A 154 6.91 -22.93 -3.15
N LEU A 155 6.37 -22.31 -4.18
CA LEU A 155 4.91 -22.14 -4.34
C LEU A 155 4.20 -23.49 -4.51
N GLU A 156 4.75 -24.44 -5.28
CA GLU A 156 4.15 -25.76 -5.45
C GLU A 156 4.16 -26.58 -4.15
N GLU A 157 5.21 -26.43 -3.30
CA GLU A 157 5.25 -27.05 -1.98
C GLU A 157 4.23 -26.41 -1.01
N ALA A 158 3.92 -25.13 -1.22
CA ALA A 158 2.93 -24.38 -0.44
C ALA A 158 1.48 -24.77 -0.77
N LEU A 159 1.23 -25.34 -1.94
CA LEU A 159 -0.11 -25.70 -2.40
C LEU A 159 -0.70 -26.86 -1.61
N SER A 160 -2.00 -26.78 -1.35
CA SER A 160 -2.84 -27.89 -0.85
C SER A 160 -4.26 -27.80 -1.42
N ASP A 161 -5.09 -28.78 -1.15
CA ASP A 161 -6.51 -28.79 -1.55
C ASP A 161 -7.31 -27.64 -0.90
N LYS A 162 -6.78 -27.05 0.19
CA LYS A 162 -7.38 -25.94 0.92
C LYS A 162 -6.92 -24.57 0.40
N THR A 163 -5.88 -24.51 -0.44
CA THR A 163 -5.35 -23.26 -0.96
C THR A 163 -6.36 -22.58 -1.88
N LYS A 164 -6.67 -21.30 -1.62
CA LYS A 164 -7.65 -20.50 -2.37
C LYS A 164 -7.09 -19.18 -2.90
N ALA A 165 -6.04 -18.67 -2.29
CA ALA A 165 -5.51 -17.37 -2.66
C ALA A 165 -4.00 -17.28 -2.39
N VAL A 166 -3.38 -16.33 -3.09
CA VAL A 166 -2.05 -15.78 -2.80
C VAL A 166 -2.25 -14.30 -2.48
N MET A 167 -1.74 -13.84 -1.34
CA MET A 167 -1.79 -12.43 -0.93
C MET A 167 -0.41 -12.01 -0.46
N ILE A 168 0.28 -11.17 -1.26
CA ILE A 168 1.69 -10.83 -1.09
C ILE A 168 1.90 -9.34 -1.30
N ALA A 169 2.81 -8.74 -0.51
CA ALA A 169 3.28 -7.38 -0.72
C ALA A 169 4.47 -7.32 -1.69
N HIS A 170 4.54 -6.24 -2.46
CA HIS A 170 5.74 -5.85 -3.20
C HIS A 170 6.70 -5.14 -2.25
N THR A 171 7.81 -5.78 -1.92
CA THR A 171 8.68 -5.33 -0.82
C THR A 171 9.38 -4.02 -1.13
N LEU A 172 9.09 -2.96 -0.37
CA LEU A 172 9.67 -1.61 -0.47
C LEU A 172 9.79 -1.08 -1.90
N GLY A 173 8.80 -1.36 -2.74
CA GLY A 173 8.76 -0.89 -4.13
C GLY A 173 9.28 -1.91 -5.14
N ASN A 174 9.96 -2.97 -4.70
CA ASN A 174 10.48 -4.02 -5.58
C ASN A 174 9.39 -5.06 -5.87
N PRO A 175 8.92 -5.22 -7.10
CA PRO A 175 7.92 -6.23 -7.41
C PRO A 175 8.43 -7.64 -7.12
N PHE A 176 7.57 -8.50 -6.58
CA PHE A 176 7.85 -9.94 -6.61
C PHE A 176 7.77 -10.47 -8.06
N ASP A 177 8.26 -11.68 -8.31
CA ASP A 177 8.16 -12.33 -9.62
C ASP A 177 6.70 -12.58 -10.00
N LEU A 178 6.09 -11.54 -10.60
CA LEU A 178 4.68 -11.52 -10.98
C LEU A 178 4.36 -12.55 -12.07
N GLU A 179 5.30 -12.83 -12.96
CA GLU A 179 5.10 -13.82 -14.01
C GLU A 179 4.91 -15.21 -13.41
N SER A 180 5.83 -15.64 -12.53
CA SER A 180 5.78 -16.94 -11.86
C SER A 180 4.56 -17.06 -10.94
N VAL A 181 4.29 -16.03 -10.11
CA VAL A 181 3.16 -16.06 -9.18
C VAL A 181 1.82 -16.06 -9.90
N LYS A 182 1.68 -15.22 -10.95
CA LYS A 182 0.44 -15.17 -11.75
C LYS A 182 0.19 -16.49 -12.48
N ALA A 183 1.22 -17.06 -13.11
CA ALA A 183 1.12 -18.34 -13.78
C ALA A 183 0.74 -19.48 -12.81
N PHE A 184 1.30 -19.47 -11.59
CA PHE A 184 0.92 -20.40 -10.53
C PHE A 184 -0.55 -20.24 -10.13
N CYS A 185 -1.00 -19.01 -9.86
CA CYS A 185 -2.39 -18.73 -9.51
C CYS A 185 -3.36 -19.19 -10.61
N ASP A 186 -3.03 -18.92 -11.87
CA ASP A 186 -3.89 -19.31 -13.02
C ASP A 186 -3.98 -20.82 -13.18
N ARG A 187 -2.87 -21.56 -13.05
CA ARG A 187 -2.87 -23.02 -13.13
C ARG A 187 -3.75 -23.69 -12.07
N HIS A 188 -3.77 -23.11 -10.87
CA HIS A 188 -4.46 -23.68 -9.71
C HIS A 188 -5.77 -22.97 -9.37
N ASN A 189 -6.24 -22.06 -10.25
CA ASN A 189 -7.48 -21.27 -10.08
C ASN A 189 -7.53 -20.54 -8.72
N LEU A 190 -6.41 -19.97 -8.30
CA LEU A 190 -6.27 -19.20 -7.06
C LEU A 190 -6.52 -17.70 -7.31
N TRP A 191 -7.00 -17.00 -6.29
CA TRP A 191 -7.03 -15.55 -6.28
C TRP A 191 -5.62 -14.98 -6.06
N LEU A 192 -5.27 -13.91 -6.77
CA LEU A 192 -4.05 -13.14 -6.52
C LEU A 192 -4.42 -11.75 -6.02
N VAL A 193 -4.03 -11.43 -4.77
CA VAL A 193 -4.11 -10.10 -4.18
C VAL A 193 -2.72 -9.52 -4.10
N GLU A 194 -2.50 -8.40 -4.77
CA GLU A 194 -1.25 -7.64 -4.73
C GLU A 194 -1.36 -6.53 -3.67
N ASP A 195 -0.66 -6.66 -2.55
CA ASP A 195 -0.45 -5.55 -1.64
C ASP A 195 0.61 -4.61 -2.22
N ASN A 196 0.13 -3.54 -2.86
CA ASN A 196 0.93 -2.56 -3.57
C ASN A 196 1.17 -1.28 -2.75
N CYS A 197 1.01 -1.34 -1.43
CA CYS A 197 1.15 -0.17 -0.56
C CYS A 197 2.51 0.50 -0.71
N ASP A 198 3.58 -0.28 -0.79
CA ASP A 198 4.96 0.21 -0.92
C ASP A 198 5.46 0.31 -2.36
N ALA A 199 4.65 -0.04 -3.37
CA ALA A 199 5.15 -0.18 -4.74
C ALA A 199 4.31 0.59 -5.79
N LEU A 200 3.51 1.55 -5.37
CA LEU A 200 2.74 2.37 -6.29
C LEU A 200 3.66 3.06 -7.31
N GLY A 201 3.36 2.89 -8.60
CA GLY A 201 4.18 3.39 -9.70
C GLY A 201 5.32 2.48 -10.15
N SER A 202 5.51 1.33 -9.48
CA SER A 202 6.40 0.27 -9.99
C SER A 202 5.78 -0.38 -11.23
N VAL A 203 6.65 -0.73 -12.18
CA VAL A 203 6.28 -1.31 -13.47
C VAL A 203 6.86 -2.71 -13.57
N TYR A 204 6.08 -3.63 -14.14
CA TYR A 204 6.51 -4.98 -14.45
C TYR A 204 6.21 -5.31 -15.92
N GLU A 205 7.15 -5.96 -16.60
CA GLU A 205 6.99 -6.41 -18.00
C GLU A 205 6.43 -7.82 -18.02
N ILE A 206 5.19 -7.98 -18.47
CA ILE A 206 4.47 -9.25 -18.54
C ILE A 206 3.54 -9.25 -19.76
N ASP A 207 3.31 -10.41 -20.37
CA ASP A 207 2.48 -10.59 -21.58
C ASP A 207 2.90 -9.68 -22.75
N GLY A 208 4.20 -9.39 -22.88
CA GLY A 208 4.75 -8.52 -23.93
C GLY A 208 4.43 -7.03 -23.74
N GLY A 209 3.96 -6.62 -22.57
CA GLY A 209 3.62 -5.23 -22.24
C GLY A 209 4.09 -4.79 -20.87
N LYS A 210 4.06 -3.48 -20.62
CA LYS A 210 4.37 -2.88 -19.32
C LYS A 210 3.06 -2.66 -18.56
N LYS A 211 2.97 -3.19 -17.33
CA LYS A 211 1.83 -3.00 -16.44
C LYS A 211 2.32 -2.42 -15.11
N LEU A 212 1.48 -1.61 -14.46
CA LEU A 212 1.74 -1.16 -13.10
C LEU A 212 1.49 -2.32 -12.12
N THR A 213 2.32 -2.45 -11.08
CA THR A 213 2.07 -3.37 -9.97
C THR A 213 0.73 -3.09 -9.30
N GLY A 214 0.10 -4.10 -8.73
CA GLY A 214 -1.26 -4.02 -8.19
C GLY A 214 -2.36 -4.19 -9.25
N THR A 215 -2.01 -4.26 -10.56
CA THR A 215 -2.99 -4.36 -11.65
C THR A 215 -2.92 -5.68 -12.42
N ILE A 216 -2.03 -6.58 -12.03
CA ILE A 216 -1.75 -7.85 -12.68
C ILE A 216 -2.55 -8.98 -12.05
N GLY A 217 -2.72 -8.96 -10.73
CA GLY A 217 -3.60 -9.86 -10.00
C GLY A 217 -5.10 -9.53 -10.13
N ASP A 218 -5.91 -10.20 -9.32
CA ASP A 218 -7.37 -10.00 -9.29
C ASP A 218 -7.77 -8.72 -8.55
N ILE A 219 -7.03 -8.38 -7.47
CA ILE A 219 -7.24 -7.20 -6.63
C ILE A 219 -5.88 -6.61 -6.28
N GLY A 220 -5.77 -5.28 -6.41
CA GLY A 220 -4.64 -4.52 -5.88
C GLY A 220 -5.07 -3.59 -4.76
N THR A 221 -4.14 -3.32 -3.84
CA THR A 221 -4.34 -2.38 -2.73
C THR A 221 -3.26 -1.31 -2.71
N SER A 222 -3.56 -0.13 -2.19
CA SER A 222 -2.58 0.93 -1.97
C SER A 222 -2.85 1.65 -0.66
N SER A 223 -1.80 2.27 -0.11
CA SER A 223 -1.86 3.10 1.07
C SER A 223 -1.41 4.52 0.75
N PHE A 224 -2.08 5.48 1.37
CA PHE A 224 -1.76 6.91 1.27
C PHE A 224 -1.39 7.50 2.64
N TYR A 225 -0.87 6.67 3.55
CA TYR A 225 -0.22 7.08 4.79
C TYR A 225 1.02 7.96 4.47
N PRO A 226 1.41 8.95 5.30
CA PRO A 226 2.43 9.94 4.96
C PRO A 226 3.77 9.43 4.40
N PRO A 227 4.33 8.29 4.84
CA PRO A 227 5.56 7.76 4.28
C PRO A 227 5.43 7.17 2.87
N HIS A 228 4.22 6.80 2.45
CA HIS A 228 4.02 6.15 1.16
C HIS A 228 4.28 7.06 -0.04
N HIS A 229 4.07 6.54 -1.23
CA HIS A 229 4.45 7.21 -2.48
C HIS A 229 3.71 8.53 -2.73
N MET A 230 2.47 8.63 -2.24
CA MET A 230 1.68 9.86 -2.14
C MET A 230 0.89 9.81 -0.82
N THR A 231 0.44 10.96 -0.33
CA THR A 231 -0.24 11.03 0.97
C THR A 231 -1.62 11.67 0.89
N MET A 232 -2.51 11.19 1.78
CA MET A 232 -3.80 11.83 2.11
C MET A 232 -3.89 12.18 3.61
N GLY A 233 -2.75 12.09 4.35
CA GLY A 233 -2.75 12.02 5.81
C GLY A 233 -3.07 10.60 6.26
N GLU A 234 -4.28 10.13 6.06
CA GLU A 234 -4.69 8.73 6.07
C GLU A 234 -5.51 8.45 4.81
N GLY A 235 -5.38 7.25 4.25
CA GLY A 235 -6.10 6.84 3.06
C GLY A 235 -5.56 5.52 2.51
N GLY A 236 -6.34 4.90 1.66
CA GLY A 236 -5.99 3.70 0.90
C GLY A 236 -6.96 3.48 -0.24
N ALA A 237 -6.64 2.57 -1.13
CA ALA A 237 -7.51 2.21 -2.24
C ALA A 237 -7.48 0.71 -2.50
N VAL A 238 -8.62 0.19 -2.95
CA VAL A 238 -8.75 -1.17 -3.51
C VAL A 238 -9.19 -1.02 -4.96
N TYR A 239 -8.52 -1.70 -5.85
CA TYR A 239 -8.81 -1.61 -7.28
C TYR A 239 -8.78 -2.97 -7.97
N THR A 240 -9.58 -3.09 -9.02
CA THR A 240 -9.77 -4.34 -9.78
C THR A 240 -10.36 -4.08 -11.15
N ASN A 241 -10.17 -5.03 -12.07
CA ASN A 241 -10.88 -5.05 -13.35
C ASN A 241 -12.20 -5.87 -13.31
N ASN A 242 -12.44 -6.59 -12.22
CA ASN A 242 -13.59 -7.45 -12.06
C ASN A 242 -14.78 -6.70 -11.44
N PRO A 243 -15.90 -6.52 -12.17
CA PRO A 243 -17.06 -5.78 -11.68
C PRO A 243 -17.74 -6.43 -10.46
N LEU A 244 -17.68 -7.78 -10.35
CA LEU A 244 -18.24 -8.48 -9.20
C LEU A 244 -17.39 -8.21 -7.94
N LEU A 245 -16.07 -8.33 -8.05
CA LEU A 245 -15.18 -8.01 -6.93
C LEU A 245 -15.33 -6.54 -6.50
N HIS A 246 -15.43 -5.59 -7.44
CA HIS A 246 -15.66 -4.18 -7.11
C HIS A 246 -16.97 -3.97 -6.32
N ARG A 247 -18.07 -4.60 -6.77
CA ARG A 247 -19.36 -4.55 -6.06
C ARG A 247 -19.23 -5.11 -4.64
N ILE A 248 -18.55 -6.24 -4.47
CA ILE A 248 -18.33 -6.88 -3.17
C ILE A 248 -17.47 -5.99 -2.27
N VAL A 249 -16.35 -5.44 -2.78
CA VAL A 249 -15.48 -4.49 -2.06
C VAL A 249 -16.27 -3.30 -1.55
N ARG A 250 -17.09 -2.68 -2.39
CA ARG A 250 -17.96 -1.56 -1.98
C ARG A 250 -18.96 -1.96 -0.92
N SER A 251 -19.55 -3.16 -1.02
CA SER A 251 -20.44 -3.68 0.00
C SER A 251 -19.71 -3.80 1.36
N PHE A 252 -18.54 -4.44 1.40
CA PHE A 252 -17.76 -4.55 2.65
C PHE A 252 -17.31 -3.18 3.19
N ARG A 253 -16.95 -2.23 2.32
CA ARG A 253 -16.58 -0.87 2.70
C ARG A 253 -17.76 -0.13 3.38
N ASP A 254 -18.98 -0.36 2.91
CA ASP A 254 -20.18 0.39 3.24
C ASP A 254 -21.18 -0.48 4.03
N TRP A 255 -20.78 -0.98 5.21
CA TRP A 255 -21.55 -1.79 6.20
C TRP A 255 -22.06 -3.15 5.69
N GLY A 256 -21.65 -3.62 4.54
CA GLY A 256 -22.17 -4.85 3.92
C GLY A 256 -23.44 -4.62 3.12
N ARG A 257 -23.78 -3.38 2.77
CA ARG A 257 -24.99 -3.06 1.99
C ARG A 257 -24.99 -3.73 0.63
N ASP A 258 -26.18 -4.18 0.21
CA ASP A 258 -26.42 -4.63 -1.17
C ASP A 258 -26.66 -3.46 -2.13
N CYS A 259 -27.19 -2.36 -1.63
CA CYS A 259 -27.46 -1.13 -2.36
C CYS A 259 -26.18 -0.46 -2.86
N ILE A 260 -26.15 -0.09 -4.15
CA ILE A 260 -25.02 0.57 -4.82
C ILE A 260 -25.18 2.10 -4.93
N CYS A 261 -26.26 2.67 -4.36
CA CYS A 261 -26.53 4.10 -4.46
C CYS A 261 -25.39 4.91 -3.80
N PRO A 262 -24.89 5.98 -4.46
CA PRO A 262 -23.91 6.88 -3.87
C PRO A 262 -24.41 7.53 -2.56
N PRO A 263 -23.52 8.00 -1.68
CA PRO A 263 -23.90 8.78 -0.51
C PRO A 263 -24.80 9.98 -0.89
N GLY A 264 -25.84 10.24 -0.10
CA GLY A 264 -26.78 11.32 -0.38
C GLY A 264 -27.78 11.09 -1.53
N CYS A 265 -27.63 9.99 -2.31
CA CYS A 265 -28.55 9.66 -3.40
C CYS A 265 -29.47 8.50 -3.01
N ASP A 266 -30.77 8.67 -3.32
CA ASP A 266 -31.79 7.64 -3.13
C ASP A 266 -32.29 7.11 -4.47
N ASN A 267 -32.60 5.82 -4.51
CA ASN A 267 -33.22 5.15 -5.66
C ASN A 267 -32.46 5.30 -7.00
N PHE A 268 -31.15 5.50 -6.97
CA PHE A 268 -30.31 5.57 -8.19
C PHE A 268 -30.42 4.28 -9.03
N CYS A 269 -30.60 3.13 -8.40
CA CYS A 269 -30.81 1.85 -9.08
C CYS A 269 -32.21 1.64 -9.66
N GLY A 270 -33.20 2.50 -9.33
CA GLY A 270 -34.60 2.34 -9.74
C GLY A 270 -35.35 1.17 -9.09
N HIS A 271 -34.74 0.48 -8.10
CA HIS A 271 -35.23 -0.75 -7.50
C HIS A 271 -35.30 -0.69 -5.98
N ARG A 272 -35.72 0.46 -5.42
CA ARG A 272 -35.68 0.66 -3.97
C ARG A 272 -36.68 -0.20 -3.22
N PHE A 273 -37.89 -0.43 -3.79
CA PHE A 273 -39.01 -1.07 -3.11
C PHE A 273 -39.71 -2.19 -3.91
N ASP A 274 -39.10 -2.70 -4.95
CA ASP A 274 -39.77 -3.61 -5.91
C ASP A 274 -39.24 -5.04 -5.92
N LYS A 275 -38.27 -5.37 -5.05
CA LYS A 275 -37.61 -6.67 -5.06
C LYS A 275 -37.78 -7.44 -3.74
N GLN A 276 -37.64 -8.76 -3.85
CA GLN A 276 -37.52 -9.68 -2.73
C GLN A 276 -36.05 -9.92 -2.41
N TYR A 277 -35.65 -9.77 -1.15
CA TYR A 277 -34.31 -10.03 -0.66
C TYR A 277 -34.35 -11.06 0.48
N GLY A 278 -33.87 -12.27 0.21
CA GLY A 278 -33.84 -13.34 1.21
C GLY A 278 -35.22 -13.54 1.87
N GLN A 279 -35.27 -13.52 3.19
CA GLN A 279 -36.50 -13.65 3.99
C GLN A 279 -37.14 -12.31 4.38
N LEU A 280 -36.63 -11.19 3.87
CA LEU A 280 -37.22 -9.87 4.15
C LEU A 280 -38.61 -9.76 3.46
N PRO A 281 -39.52 -8.89 3.98
CA PRO A 281 -40.78 -8.65 3.29
C PRO A 281 -40.59 -8.16 1.85
N LEU A 282 -41.51 -8.54 0.94
CA LEU A 282 -41.50 -8.01 -0.43
C LEU A 282 -41.59 -6.47 -0.39
N GLY A 283 -40.75 -5.79 -1.16
CA GLY A 283 -40.69 -4.32 -1.20
C GLY A 283 -39.97 -3.68 -0.01
N TYR A 284 -39.19 -4.47 0.76
CA TYR A 284 -38.34 -3.89 1.79
C TYR A 284 -37.32 -2.92 1.21
N ASP A 285 -37.06 -1.81 1.89
CA ASP A 285 -36.16 -0.76 1.40
C ASP A 285 -34.76 -1.31 1.12
N HIS A 286 -34.38 -1.38 -0.17
CA HIS A 286 -33.09 -1.89 -0.62
C HIS A 286 -31.89 -1.21 0.04
N LYS A 287 -32.03 0.06 0.46
CA LYS A 287 -30.97 0.80 1.17
C LYS A 287 -30.57 0.15 2.51
N TYR A 288 -31.46 -0.66 3.09
CA TYR A 288 -31.28 -1.36 4.37
C TYR A 288 -31.15 -2.88 4.19
N VAL A 289 -30.84 -3.34 2.98
CA VAL A 289 -30.50 -4.74 2.71
C VAL A 289 -29.01 -4.93 2.84
N TYR A 290 -28.58 -5.93 3.61
CA TYR A 290 -27.18 -6.25 3.85
C TYR A 290 -26.86 -7.64 3.31
N SER A 291 -25.92 -7.72 2.37
CA SER A 291 -25.45 -8.99 1.75
C SER A 291 -24.19 -9.53 2.41
N HIS A 292 -23.52 -8.72 3.23
CA HIS A 292 -22.29 -9.07 3.94
C HIS A 292 -22.27 -8.50 5.36
N PHE A 293 -21.43 -9.05 6.22
CA PHE A 293 -21.04 -8.42 7.48
C PHE A 293 -19.87 -7.47 7.20
N GLY A 294 -20.19 -6.24 6.80
CA GLY A 294 -19.22 -5.27 6.35
C GLY A 294 -18.84 -4.24 7.41
N TYR A 295 -18.06 -3.25 6.99
CA TYR A 295 -17.44 -2.22 7.82
C TYR A 295 -17.89 -0.82 7.38
N ASN A 296 -17.47 0.22 8.08
CA ASN A 296 -17.50 1.60 7.57
C ASN A 296 -16.05 2.09 7.40
N LEU A 297 -15.51 1.95 6.20
CA LEU A 297 -14.09 2.22 5.91
C LEU A 297 -13.91 3.33 4.85
N LYS A 298 -14.94 4.15 4.63
CA LYS A 298 -14.82 5.30 3.71
C LYS A 298 -13.79 6.31 4.23
N ALA A 299 -13.00 6.87 3.33
CA ALA A 299 -12.26 8.09 3.60
C ALA A 299 -13.21 9.30 3.63
N THR A 300 -12.79 10.40 4.25
CA THR A 300 -13.48 11.68 4.15
C THR A 300 -13.16 12.36 2.82
N ASP A 301 -14.02 13.24 2.35
CA ASP A 301 -13.78 13.97 1.10
C ASP A 301 -12.58 14.93 1.19
N MET A 302 -12.27 15.42 2.38
CA MET A 302 -11.06 16.19 2.66
C MET A 302 -9.77 15.40 2.40
N GLN A 303 -9.73 14.11 2.76
CA GLN A 303 -8.60 13.22 2.46
C GLN A 303 -8.48 13.00 0.95
N ALA A 304 -9.60 12.75 0.28
CA ALA A 304 -9.63 12.61 -1.17
C ALA A 304 -9.17 13.87 -1.90
N ALA A 305 -9.52 15.06 -1.39
CA ALA A 305 -9.10 16.35 -1.94
C ALA A 305 -7.58 16.52 -1.94
N VAL A 306 -6.90 16.14 -0.84
CA VAL A 306 -5.44 16.09 -0.78
C VAL A 306 -4.91 15.09 -1.81
N GLY A 307 -5.50 13.90 -1.90
CA GLY A 307 -5.11 12.87 -2.86
C GLY A 307 -5.20 13.30 -4.32
N CYS A 308 -6.22 14.08 -4.68
CA CYS A 308 -6.36 14.63 -6.04
C CYS A 308 -5.18 15.55 -6.42
N ALA A 309 -4.70 16.39 -5.49
CA ALA A 309 -3.52 17.24 -5.72
C ALA A 309 -2.23 16.40 -5.80
N GLN A 310 -2.06 15.43 -4.90
CA GLN A 310 -0.90 14.53 -4.89
C GLN A 310 -0.81 13.70 -6.18
N LEU A 311 -1.92 13.19 -6.69
CA LEU A 311 -1.95 12.35 -7.89
C LEU A 311 -1.42 13.08 -9.13
N LYS A 312 -1.65 14.39 -9.24
CA LYS A 312 -1.11 15.21 -10.34
C LYS A 312 0.42 15.27 -10.33
N LYS A 313 1.03 15.25 -9.14
CA LYS A 313 2.49 15.33 -8.95
C LYS A 313 3.16 13.96 -8.94
N PHE A 314 2.38 12.91 -8.79
CA PHE A 314 2.85 11.56 -8.52
C PHE A 314 3.87 11.03 -9.55
N PRO A 315 3.74 11.24 -10.89
CA PRO A 315 4.76 10.80 -11.83
C PRO A 315 6.16 11.36 -11.52
N SER A 316 6.26 12.63 -11.08
CA SER A 316 7.53 13.23 -10.69
C SER A 316 8.12 12.62 -9.41
N PHE A 317 7.25 12.17 -8.50
CA PHE A 317 7.69 11.48 -7.27
C PHE A 317 8.32 10.12 -7.59
N VAL A 318 7.74 9.38 -8.53
CA VAL A 318 8.29 8.09 -8.99
C VAL A 318 9.70 8.28 -9.57
N GLU A 319 9.86 9.26 -10.48
CA GLU A 319 11.17 9.53 -11.10
C GLU A 319 12.22 9.96 -10.06
N LYS A 320 11.84 10.80 -9.09
CA LYS A 320 12.78 11.23 -8.04
C LYS A 320 13.18 10.07 -7.11
N ARG A 321 12.26 9.14 -6.79
CA ARG A 321 12.59 7.92 -6.03
C ARG A 321 13.58 7.03 -6.78
N ARG A 322 13.39 6.85 -8.09
CA ARG A 322 14.33 6.10 -8.95
C ARG A 322 15.71 6.75 -8.98
N HIS A 323 15.77 8.08 -9.17
CA HIS A 323 17.02 8.83 -9.13
C HIS A 323 17.73 8.66 -7.78
N ASN A 324 17.03 8.91 -6.68
CA ASN A 324 17.60 8.84 -5.33
C ASN A 324 18.15 7.44 -5.02
N PHE A 325 17.41 6.40 -5.42
CA PHE A 325 17.86 5.01 -5.24
C PHE A 325 19.11 4.70 -6.06
N ALA A 326 19.10 5.06 -7.35
CA ALA A 326 20.22 4.79 -8.24
C ALA A 326 21.49 5.53 -7.76
N TYR A 327 21.35 6.78 -7.36
CA TYR A 327 22.47 7.59 -6.86
C TYR A 327 23.04 7.01 -5.56
N LEU A 328 22.20 6.65 -4.59
CA LEU A 328 22.68 6.02 -3.37
C LEU A 328 23.34 4.66 -3.65
N LYS A 329 22.81 3.87 -4.59
CA LYS A 329 23.41 2.58 -4.98
C LYS A 329 24.78 2.76 -5.62
N GLU A 330 24.96 3.79 -6.42
CA GLU A 330 26.28 4.15 -7.01
C GLU A 330 27.28 4.50 -5.91
N LEU A 331 26.90 5.38 -4.98
CA LEU A 331 27.76 5.82 -3.88
C LEU A 331 28.17 4.68 -2.93
N LEU A 332 27.34 3.65 -2.77
CA LEU A 332 27.62 2.50 -1.88
C LEU A 332 28.14 1.25 -2.64
N SER A 333 28.49 1.39 -3.91
CA SER A 333 28.91 0.25 -4.75
C SER A 333 30.16 -0.48 -4.24
N ASP A 334 31.04 0.22 -3.54
CA ASP A 334 32.26 -0.30 -2.93
C ASP A 334 32.01 -1.01 -1.58
N CYS A 335 30.83 -0.90 -1.00
CA CYS A 335 30.47 -1.59 0.25
C CYS A 335 30.03 -3.05 0.06
N ALA A 336 30.13 -3.61 -1.15
CA ALA A 336 29.61 -4.94 -1.49
C ALA A 336 30.28 -6.11 -0.72
N ASP A 337 31.44 -5.88 -0.13
CA ASP A 337 32.12 -6.83 0.75
C ASP A 337 31.52 -6.91 2.17
N LYS A 338 30.85 -5.84 2.62
CA LYS A 338 30.22 -5.69 3.96
C LYS A 338 28.70 -5.72 3.91
N LEU A 339 28.09 -5.26 2.81
CA LEU A 339 26.65 -5.19 2.62
C LEU A 339 26.21 -5.99 1.38
N ILE A 340 25.04 -6.61 1.46
CA ILE A 340 24.28 -7.03 0.29
C ILE A 340 23.36 -5.86 -0.09
N LEU A 341 23.64 -5.25 -1.23
CA LEU A 341 22.85 -4.14 -1.76
C LEU A 341 21.58 -4.64 -2.46
N PRO A 342 20.50 -3.85 -2.47
CA PRO A 342 19.24 -4.26 -3.08
C PRO A 342 19.34 -4.34 -4.60
N GLU A 343 18.64 -5.32 -5.17
CA GLU A 343 18.54 -5.51 -6.62
C GLU A 343 17.07 -5.52 -7.06
N ALA A 344 16.79 -4.86 -8.18
CA ALA A 344 15.47 -4.93 -8.78
C ALA A 344 15.17 -6.38 -9.22
N ALA A 345 13.92 -6.79 -9.07
CA ALA A 345 13.45 -8.04 -9.66
C ALA A 345 13.59 -7.99 -11.19
N ALA A 346 13.82 -9.14 -11.80
CA ALA A 346 13.85 -9.25 -13.26
C ALA A 346 12.54 -8.68 -13.85
N HIS A 347 12.62 -8.12 -15.06
CA HIS A 347 11.47 -7.55 -15.76
C HIS A 347 10.75 -6.39 -15.05
N SER A 348 11.38 -5.78 -14.04
CA SER A 348 10.77 -4.70 -13.26
C SER A 348 11.48 -3.37 -13.41
N ASN A 349 10.73 -2.28 -13.20
CA ASN A 349 11.24 -0.93 -12.98
C ASN A 349 10.59 -0.36 -11.72
N PRO A 350 11.20 -0.58 -10.55
CA PRO A 350 10.62 -0.25 -9.26
C PRO A 350 10.42 1.26 -9.06
N SER A 351 9.37 1.60 -8.32
CA SER A 351 9.20 2.87 -7.63
C SER A 351 9.62 2.64 -6.18
N TRP A 352 10.89 2.86 -5.88
CA TRP A 352 11.49 2.47 -4.62
C TRP A 352 10.91 3.22 -3.41
N PHE A 353 10.51 2.48 -2.40
CA PHE A 353 10.08 3.04 -1.12
C PHE A 353 11.27 3.37 -0.22
N GLY A 354 12.24 2.45 -0.14
CA GLY A 354 13.46 2.57 0.64
C GLY A 354 14.63 1.84 -0.01
N PHE A 355 15.83 2.09 0.49
CA PHE A 355 17.06 1.43 0.09
C PHE A 355 17.42 0.38 1.16
N LEU A 356 17.14 -0.89 0.84
CA LEU A 356 17.23 -2.02 1.76
C LEU A 356 18.59 -2.69 1.68
N MET A 357 19.28 -2.85 2.80
CA MET A 357 20.61 -3.43 2.90
C MET A 357 20.63 -4.57 3.90
N THR A 358 21.34 -5.64 3.58
CA THR A 358 21.60 -6.75 4.52
C THR A 358 23.08 -6.82 4.85
N CYS A 359 23.42 -6.75 6.12
CA CYS A 359 24.78 -6.93 6.61
C CYS A 359 25.28 -8.33 6.29
N ARG A 360 26.53 -8.44 5.80
CA ARG A 360 27.20 -9.73 5.61
C ARG A 360 27.69 -10.29 6.94
N GLU A 361 28.10 -11.53 6.92
CA GLU A 361 28.70 -12.20 8.08
C GLU A 361 29.90 -11.38 8.61
N GLY A 362 29.97 -11.23 9.94
CA GLY A 362 30.99 -10.40 10.61
C GLY A 362 30.62 -8.91 10.78
N VAL A 363 29.57 -8.43 10.13
CA VAL A 363 29.08 -7.05 10.30
C VAL A 363 27.91 -7.02 11.29
N ASP A 364 28.09 -6.34 12.41
CA ASP A 364 27.03 -6.16 13.42
C ASP A 364 26.03 -5.08 13.01
N ARG A 365 24.87 -5.50 12.50
CA ARG A 365 23.78 -4.61 12.07
C ARG A 365 23.39 -3.60 13.17
N THR A 366 23.40 -4.01 14.45
CA THR A 366 22.97 -3.13 15.55
C THR A 366 23.96 -1.98 15.75
N LYS A 367 25.26 -2.26 15.64
CA LYS A 367 26.30 -1.21 15.71
C LYS A 367 26.19 -0.26 14.53
N VAL A 368 26.05 -0.79 13.31
CA VAL A 368 25.89 0.01 12.09
C VAL A 368 24.69 0.93 12.20
N VAL A 369 23.52 0.42 12.56
CA VAL A 369 22.28 1.19 12.70
C VAL A 369 22.39 2.25 13.78
N ASN A 370 22.97 1.93 14.95
CA ASN A 370 23.15 2.89 16.05
C ASN A 370 24.07 4.04 15.63
N TYR A 371 25.14 3.74 14.88
CA TYR A 371 26.02 4.78 14.35
C TYR A 371 25.28 5.72 13.39
N ILE A 372 24.55 5.14 12.41
CA ILE A 372 23.78 5.89 11.42
C ILE A 372 22.73 6.79 12.09
N GLU A 373 21.96 6.25 13.03
CA GLU A 373 20.94 7.01 13.78
C GLU A 373 21.57 8.13 14.63
N SER A 374 22.73 7.89 15.24
CA SER A 374 23.44 8.92 16.03
C SER A 374 23.96 10.09 15.20
N HIS A 375 24.11 9.90 13.87
CA HIS A 375 24.50 10.93 12.91
C HIS A 375 23.30 11.55 12.18
N GLY A 376 22.10 11.39 12.73
CA GLY A 376 20.89 12.07 12.25
C GLY A 376 20.19 11.37 11.06
N VAL A 377 20.72 10.26 10.54
CA VAL A 377 20.07 9.49 9.45
C VAL A 377 19.14 8.44 10.03
N GLN A 378 17.85 8.53 9.74
CA GLN A 378 16.88 7.56 10.22
C GLN A 378 16.92 6.25 9.42
N THR A 379 16.92 5.16 10.16
CA THR A 379 16.82 3.80 9.62
C THR A 379 15.50 3.13 9.99
N ARG A 380 15.16 2.05 9.31
CA ARG A 380 14.02 1.17 9.64
C ARG A 380 14.41 -0.29 9.40
N MET A 381 13.74 -1.19 10.13
CA MET A 381 13.77 -2.64 9.83
C MET A 381 12.78 -2.94 8.70
N LEU A 382 13.01 -4.05 7.99
CA LEU A 382 12.06 -4.48 6.97
C LEU A 382 10.81 -5.05 7.65
N PHE A 383 9.69 -4.37 7.53
CA PHE A 383 8.39 -4.77 8.05
C PHE A 383 8.47 -5.34 9.50
N SER A 384 7.98 -6.55 9.67
CA SER A 384 8.07 -7.30 10.94
C SER A 384 9.36 -8.16 11.04
N GLY A 385 10.24 -8.18 10.05
CA GLY A 385 11.28 -9.20 9.96
C GLY A 385 10.64 -10.58 9.79
N ASN A 386 10.64 -11.41 10.82
CA ASN A 386 9.90 -12.69 10.83
C ASN A 386 8.60 -12.52 11.63
N LEU A 387 7.47 -12.41 10.92
CA LEU A 387 6.16 -12.13 11.51
C LEU A 387 5.75 -13.19 12.55
N ILE A 388 6.00 -14.46 12.29
CA ILE A 388 5.60 -15.55 13.20
C ILE A 388 6.37 -15.58 14.53
N LYS A 389 7.45 -14.82 14.66
CA LYS A 389 8.21 -14.68 15.92
C LYS A 389 7.67 -13.59 16.84
N HIS A 390 6.71 -12.81 16.38
CA HIS A 390 6.13 -11.73 17.18
C HIS A 390 5.16 -12.25 18.25
N PRO A 391 4.99 -11.53 19.37
CA PRO A 391 4.10 -11.91 20.46
C PRO A 391 2.64 -12.15 20.03
N CYS A 392 2.17 -11.50 18.94
CA CYS A 392 0.80 -11.74 18.44
C CYS A 392 0.56 -13.17 17.93
N PHE A 393 1.60 -13.98 17.76
CA PHE A 393 1.51 -15.40 17.41
C PHE A 393 1.56 -16.33 18.63
N ASP A 394 1.84 -15.84 19.85
CA ASP A 394 2.10 -16.71 21.00
C ASP A 394 0.91 -17.63 21.31
N ASP A 395 -0.33 -17.10 21.24
CA ASP A 395 -1.55 -17.88 21.50
C ASP A 395 -1.89 -18.92 20.42
N ILE A 396 -1.35 -18.76 19.21
CA ILE A 396 -1.61 -19.66 18.09
C ILE A 396 -0.39 -20.47 17.68
N ARG A 397 0.75 -20.31 18.37
CA ARG A 397 2.01 -21.00 18.08
C ARG A 397 1.86 -22.50 18.30
N GLY A 398 2.24 -23.29 17.30
CA GLY A 398 2.12 -24.75 17.33
C GLY A 398 0.69 -25.27 17.09
N THR A 399 -0.25 -24.41 16.70
CA THR A 399 -1.60 -24.81 16.28
C THR A 399 -1.71 -24.86 14.76
N GLU A 400 -2.87 -25.30 14.25
CA GLU A 400 -3.19 -25.31 12.80
C GLU A 400 -3.65 -23.93 12.28
N ALA A 401 -3.56 -22.87 13.07
CA ALA A 401 -3.98 -21.52 12.68
C ALA A 401 -3.07 -20.87 11.63
N TYR A 402 -1.90 -21.41 11.40
CA TYR A 402 -0.98 -21.06 10.32
C TYR A 402 -0.11 -22.26 9.93
N ARG A 403 0.48 -22.20 8.74
CA ARG A 403 1.41 -23.21 8.23
C ARG A 403 2.68 -22.53 7.71
N VAL A 404 3.81 -23.21 7.84
CA VAL A 404 5.12 -22.78 7.31
C VAL A 404 5.60 -23.82 6.31
N VAL A 405 6.13 -23.38 5.17
CA VAL A 405 6.68 -24.23 4.12
C VAL A 405 8.18 -24.28 4.23
N GLY A 406 8.74 -25.47 4.49
CA GLY A 406 10.18 -25.65 4.71
C GLY A 406 10.71 -24.84 5.89
N GLY A 407 11.87 -24.19 5.69
CA GLY A 407 12.47 -23.26 6.67
C GLY A 407 12.17 -21.78 6.32
N LEU A 408 12.55 -20.87 7.22
CA LEU A 408 12.44 -19.41 7.05
C LEU A 408 13.82 -18.75 7.29
N GLU A 409 14.87 -19.32 6.75
CA GLU A 409 16.26 -18.93 7.03
C GLU A 409 16.54 -17.51 6.50
N GLN A 410 16.05 -17.16 5.31
CA GLN A 410 16.24 -15.82 4.77
C GLN A 410 15.38 -14.78 5.50
N THR A 411 14.15 -15.14 5.87
CA THR A 411 13.29 -14.32 6.73
C THR A 411 13.95 -14.04 8.08
N ASP A 412 14.57 -15.05 8.72
CA ASP A 412 15.31 -14.88 9.97
C ASP A 412 16.56 -14.01 9.78
N ARG A 413 17.27 -14.17 8.68
CA ARG A 413 18.40 -13.32 8.33
C ARG A 413 17.98 -11.86 8.13
N ILE A 414 16.85 -11.63 7.49
CA ILE A 414 16.27 -10.29 7.37
C ILE A 414 16.02 -9.67 8.75
N MET A 415 15.42 -10.41 9.65
CA MET A 415 15.10 -9.94 11.00
C MET A 415 16.35 -9.50 11.78
N THR A 416 17.47 -10.22 11.62
CA THR A 416 18.70 -9.98 12.40
C THR A 416 19.69 -9.05 11.73
N SER A 417 19.72 -9.03 10.38
CA SER A 417 20.85 -8.47 9.64
C SER A 417 20.45 -7.36 8.64
N THR A 418 19.16 -7.09 8.45
CA THR A 418 18.68 -6.15 7.43
C THR A 418 18.16 -4.85 8.05
N PHE A 419 18.37 -3.74 7.35
CA PHE A 419 17.82 -2.42 7.65
C PHE A 419 17.69 -1.61 6.35
N TRP A 420 16.94 -0.53 6.37
CA TRP A 420 16.81 0.36 5.21
C TRP A 420 16.82 1.83 5.59
N VAL A 421 17.19 2.67 4.61
CA VAL A 421 17.15 4.13 4.66
C VAL A 421 16.21 4.66 3.58
N GLY A 422 15.75 5.89 3.76
CA GLY A 422 14.77 6.48 2.85
C GLY A 422 15.36 6.94 1.53
N VAL A 423 14.53 6.91 0.47
CA VAL A 423 14.82 7.49 -0.85
C VAL A 423 13.63 8.32 -1.36
N TYR A 424 12.87 8.94 -0.44
CA TYR A 424 11.63 9.66 -0.76
C TYR A 424 11.90 10.93 -1.61
N PRO A 425 10.88 11.48 -2.31
CA PRO A 425 11.08 12.56 -3.30
C PRO A 425 11.65 13.87 -2.76
N GLY A 426 11.51 14.14 -1.45
CA GLY A 426 12.07 15.32 -0.78
C GLY A 426 13.57 15.24 -0.42
N MET A 427 14.24 14.16 -0.80
CA MET A 427 15.71 14.05 -0.65
C MET A 427 16.41 14.88 -1.71
N THR A 428 17.43 15.62 -1.30
CA THR A 428 18.39 16.28 -2.21
C THR A 428 19.63 15.41 -2.38
N ASP A 429 20.41 15.67 -3.41
CA ASP A 429 21.62 14.90 -3.67
C ASP A 429 22.64 15.05 -2.54
N GLU A 430 22.75 16.25 -1.92
CA GLU A 430 23.61 16.49 -0.75
C GLU A 430 23.20 15.65 0.47
N LYS A 431 21.90 15.41 0.67
CA LYS A 431 21.42 14.50 1.74
C LYS A 431 21.79 13.05 1.46
N ILE A 432 21.75 12.63 0.19
CA ILE A 432 22.10 11.28 -0.22
C ILE A 432 23.60 11.05 -0.07
N GLU A 433 24.43 12.04 -0.45
CA GLU A 433 25.88 12.01 -0.26
C GLU A 433 26.26 11.92 1.22
N TYR A 434 25.65 12.74 2.07
CA TYR A 434 25.87 12.68 3.52
C TYR A 434 25.44 11.34 4.10
N MET A 435 24.30 10.80 3.66
CA MET A 435 23.81 9.49 4.09
C MET A 435 24.78 8.38 3.70
N ALA A 436 25.32 8.41 2.47
CA ALA A 436 26.32 7.45 2.01
C ALA A 436 27.61 7.56 2.83
N LYS A 437 28.12 8.78 3.07
CA LYS A 437 29.28 9.03 3.95
C LYS A 437 29.11 8.40 5.34
N VAL A 438 27.96 8.65 5.99
CA VAL A 438 27.65 8.08 7.32
C VAL A 438 27.58 6.55 7.30
N ILE A 439 27.04 5.96 6.23
CA ILE A 439 27.01 4.48 6.08
C ILE A 439 28.42 3.91 5.94
N HIS A 440 29.31 4.53 5.14
CA HIS A 440 30.72 4.12 5.05
C HIS A 440 31.41 4.15 6.41
N GLU A 441 31.30 5.29 7.14
CA GLU A 441 31.88 5.44 8.47
C GLU A 441 31.35 4.39 9.45
N ALA A 442 30.04 4.07 9.40
CA ALA A 442 29.43 3.04 10.22
C ALA A 442 29.97 1.62 9.94
N LEU A 443 30.48 1.37 8.74
CA LEU A 443 31.03 0.09 8.33
C LEU A 443 32.54 -0.04 8.63
N GLU A 444 33.23 1.07 8.91
CA GLU A 444 34.66 1.08 9.25
C GLU A 444 34.90 0.86 10.74
N GLY A 445 33.96 1.19 11.62
CA GLY A 445 34.05 1.09 13.09
C GLY A 445 33.42 -0.18 13.64
#